data_94eaebef1c65ca7bf252723b88650e1e
#
_entry.id   94eaebef1c65ca7bf252723b88650e1e
#
_cell.length_a   1.000
_cell.length_b   1.000
_cell.length_c   1.000
_cell.angle_alpha   90.00
_cell.angle_beta   90.00
_cell.angle_gamma   90.00
#
_symmetry.space_group_name_H-M   'P 1'
#
loop_
_entity.id
_entity.type
_entity.pdbx_description
1 polymer ?
#
loop_
_entity_poly.entity_id
_entity_poly.type
_entity_poly.pdbx_seq_one_letter_code
_entity_poly.pdbx_strand_id
1 'polypeptide(L)'
;MKIDLRSNIKEVTKDLSRTQKKQIPFATSQTLNQLAYELTKDKKGTGVIGRATNKKFDKKSGKGSTNFTQKNFFYDKSSKRSLTATVFWDDRNADYMGFMVNGGTRFPKKRAIKVPTMHSKRYLNSFGNFKDGAIDAMLQDKSKFFSGTPNGAKKQSEGIWERYGRSTKRGGQKIRMVAAYQKDAKYRPLFPFGKITESYVFSQKHGFEDKFIKHLRKAMADPK
;
A
#
# COMPACT_ATOMS: atom_id res chain seq x y z
N MET A 1 -8.24 -1.39 -6.39
CA MET A 1 -8.57 -0.39 -7.44
C MET A 1 -7.57 -0.54 -8.57
N LYS A 2 -8.05 -0.67 -9.82
CA LYS A 2 -7.23 -0.72 -11.03
C LYS A 2 -7.46 0.56 -11.82
N ILE A 3 -6.40 1.10 -12.41
CA ILE A 3 -6.50 2.25 -13.31
C ILE A 3 -6.07 1.79 -14.69
N ASP A 4 -6.98 1.92 -15.65
CA ASP A 4 -6.77 1.53 -17.03
C ASP A 4 -6.34 2.75 -17.84
N LEU A 5 -5.16 2.67 -18.44
CA LEU A 5 -4.66 3.65 -19.39
C LEU A 5 -5.09 3.22 -20.79
N ARG A 6 -5.98 3.99 -21.43
CA ARG A 6 -6.54 3.69 -22.75
C ARG A 6 -6.15 4.75 -23.78
N SER A 7 -6.12 4.36 -25.02
CA SER A 7 -5.82 5.22 -26.16
C SER A 7 -6.90 5.03 -27.24
N ASN A 8 -7.29 6.10 -27.92
CA ASN A 8 -8.23 6.12 -29.04
C ASN A 8 -7.58 5.88 -30.42
N ILE A 9 -6.32 5.50 -30.45
CA ILE A 9 -5.55 5.31 -31.69
C ILE A 9 -6.15 4.27 -32.62
N LYS A 10 -7.03 3.37 -32.14
CA LYS A 10 -7.70 2.40 -33.03
C LYS A 10 -8.43 3.05 -34.19
N GLU A 11 -9.06 4.19 -33.99
CA GLU A 11 -9.77 4.94 -35.04
C GLU A 11 -8.79 5.54 -36.04
N VAL A 12 -7.69 6.10 -35.54
CA VAL A 12 -6.66 6.75 -36.37
C VAL A 12 -5.93 5.74 -37.28
N THR A 13 -5.76 4.49 -36.82
CA THR A 13 -5.05 3.47 -37.60
C THR A 13 -5.87 2.85 -38.72
N LYS A 14 -7.19 3.09 -38.76
CA LYS A 14 -8.09 2.46 -39.76
C LYS A 14 -7.69 2.75 -41.21
N ASP A 15 -7.26 3.98 -41.46
CA ASP A 15 -6.95 4.49 -42.81
C ASP A 15 -5.44 4.45 -43.17
N LEU A 16 -4.58 3.94 -42.28
CA LEU A 16 -3.16 3.87 -42.49
C LEU A 16 -2.72 2.60 -43.25
N SER A 17 -1.55 2.65 -43.88
CA SER A 17 -0.95 1.49 -44.56
C SER A 17 -0.77 0.31 -43.59
N ARG A 18 -0.69 -0.93 -44.13
CA ARG A 18 -0.52 -2.15 -43.31
C ARG A 18 0.69 -2.07 -42.38
N THR A 19 1.79 -1.45 -42.83
CA THR A 19 3.00 -1.26 -42.03
C THR A 19 2.76 -0.29 -40.87
N GLN A 20 2.11 0.85 -41.15
CA GLN A 20 1.77 1.84 -40.12
C GLN A 20 0.76 1.28 -39.12
N LYS A 21 -0.23 0.50 -39.55
CA LYS A 21 -1.22 -0.17 -38.67
C LYS A 21 -0.57 -1.11 -37.67
N LYS A 22 0.59 -1.70 -37.98
CA LYS A 22 1.32 -2.53 -37.02
C LYS A 22 2.22 -1.72 -36.09
N GLN A 23 2.87 -0.68 -36.59
CA GLN A 23 3.88 0.08 -35.86
C GLN A 23 3.27 1.08 -34.87
N ILE A 24 2.17 1.75 -35.23
CA ILE A 24 1.52 2.69 -34.35
C ILE A 24 0.93 2.00 -33.10
N PRO A 25 0.17 0.90 -33.19
CA PRO A 25 -0.29 0.19 -32.00
C PRO A 25 0.88 -0.34 -31.13
N PHE A 26 1.98 -0.74 -31.75
CA PHE A 26 3.18 -1.14 -31.02
C PHE A 26 3.80 0.02 -30.23
N ALA A 27 4.03 1.17 -30.90
CA ALA A 27 4.57 2.36 -30.24
C ALA A 27 3.67 2.85 -29.10
N THR A 28 2.36 2.86 -29.32
CA THR A 28 1.38 3.19 -28.27
C THR A 28 1.48 2.24 -27.10
N SER A 29 1.48 0.94 -27.35
CA SER A 29 1.62 -0.07 -26.31
C SER A 29 2.92 0.14 -25.50
N GLN A 30 4.05 0.39 -26.15
CA GLN A 30 5.31 0.64 -25.48
C GLN A 30 5.28 1.93 -24.63
N THR A 31 4.62 2.98 -25.13
CA THR A 31 4.47 4.24 -24.41
C THR A 31 3.59 4.07 -23.17
N LEU A 32 2.47 3.37 -23.28
CA LEU A 32 1.62 3.04 -22.13
C LEU A 32 2.36 2.19 -21.10
N ASN A 33 3.13 1.21 -21.53
CA ASN A 33 3.95 0.38 -20.66
C ASN A 33 5.03 1.18 -19.95
N GLN A 34 5.65 2.13 -20.64
CA GLN A 34 6.63 3.03 -20.03
C GLN A 34 6.00 3.90 -18.96
N LEU A 35 4.82 4.50 -19.21
CA LEU A 35 4.10 5.30 -18.21
C LEU A 35 3.68 4.45 -17.00
N ALA A 36 3.16 3.26 -17.23
CA ALA A 36 2.79 2.34 -16.15
C ALA A 36 4.02 1.89 -15.33
N TYR A 37 5.15 1.67 -15.99
CA TYR A 37 6.43 1.39 -15.32
C TYR A 37 6.88 2.58 -14.45
N GLU A 38 6.87 3.80 -14.98
CA GLU A 38 7.26 5.01 -14.25
C GLU A 38 6.35 5.29 -13.04
N LEU A 39 5.05 4.94 -13.14
CA LEU A 39 4.10 5.01 -12.02
C LEU A 39 4.43 4.01 -10.91
N THR A 40 4.74 2.76 -11.26
CA THR A 40 4.88 1.65 -10.30
C THR A 40 6.31 1.40 -9.89
N LYS A 41 7.25 1.58 -10.82
CA LYS A 41 8.67 1.35 -10.64
C LYS A 41 9.45 2.46 -11.35
N ASP A 42 10.65 2.71 -10.90
CA ASP A 42 11.63 3.53 -11.58
C ASP A 42 13.00 2.85 -11.44
N LYS A 43 14.07 3.53 -11.87
CA LYS A 43 15.46 3.04 -11.70
C LYS A 43 15.82 2.78 -10.23
N LYS A 44 15.09 3.41 -9.27
CA LYS A 44 15.23 3.23 -7.83
C LYS A 44 14.27 2.16 -7.27
N GLY A 45 13.40 1.59 -8.11
CA GLY A 45 12.49 0.50 -7.76
C GLY A 45 11.21 0.89 -7.03
N THR A 46 10.85 2.17 -6.96
CA THR A 46 9.69 2.63 -6.15
C THR A 46 8.61 3.40 -6.93
N GLY A 47 8.88 3.89 -8.12
CA GLY A 47 7.93 4.64 -8.95
C GLY A 47 7.33 5.90 -8.30
N VAL A 48 6.44 6.56 -9.03
CA VAL A 48 5.74 7.77 -8.55
C VAL A 48 4.82 7.45 -7.37
N ILE A 49 4.07 6.35 -7.47
CA ILE A 49 3.09 5.94 -6.45
C ILE A 49 3.82 5.54 -5.16
N GLY A 50 4.89 4.76 -5.25
CA GLY A 50 5.69 4.36 -4.10
C GLY A 50 6.29 5.56 -3.36
N ARG A 51 6.80 6.56 -4.08
CA ARG A 51 7.27 7.81 -3.46
C ARG A 51 6.13 8.61 -2.82
N ALA A 52 4.93 8.58 -3.38
CA ALA A 52 3.78 9.24 -2.80
C ALA A 52 3.34 8.56 -1.48
N THR A 53 3.43 7.23 -1.37
CA THR A 53 3.17 6.53 -0.09
C THR A 53 4.15 6.98 0.98
N ASN A 54 5.42 7.17 0.64
CA ASN A 54 6.43 7.64 1.57
C ASN A 54 6.14 9.03 2.14
N LYS A 55 5.51 9.90 1.34
CA LYS A 55 5.10 11.24 1.78
C LYS A 55 3.82 11.26 2.62
N LYS A 56 2.93 10.26 2.43
CA LYS A 56 1.59 10.23 3.05
C LYS A 56 1.51 9.38 4.31
N PHE A 57 2.29 8.30 4.38
CA PHE A 57 2.25 7.37 5.51
C PHE A 57 3.31 7.73 6.56
N ASP A 58 2.97 7.43 7.80
CA ASP A 58 3.82 7.54 8.97
C ASP A 58 4.59 8.87 9.14
N LYS A 59 3.85 9.97 9.16
CA LYS A 59 4.41 11.28 9.49
C LYS A 59 4.89 11.38 10.96
N LYS A 60 4.38 10.53 11.86
CA LYS A 60 4.70 10.59 13.29
C LYS A 60 6.11 10.07 13.59
N SER A 61 6.57 9.01 12.92
CA SER A 61 7.93 8.48 13.09
C SER A 61 8.97 9.22 12.24
N GLY A 62 8.53 10.02 11.27
CA GLY A 62 9.40 10.71 10.31
C GLY A 62 10.04 9.79 9.26
N LYS A 63 9.74 8.49 9.27
CA LYS A 63 10.37 7.48 8.40
C LYS A 63 9.60 7.17 7.11
N GLY A 64 8.37 7.66 7.00
CA GLY A 64 7.50 7.39 5.85
C GLY A 64 7.03 5.94 5.78
N SER A 65 6.72 5.46 4.57
CA SER A 65 6.28 4.08 4.36
C SER A 65 7.46 3.11 4.25
N THR A 66 7.22 1.83 4.58
CA THR A 66 8.21 0.77 4.41
C THR A 66 8.54 0.54 2.94
N ASN A 67 9.74 -0.01 2.66
CA ASN A 67 10.10 -0.46 1.30
C ASN A 67 9.10 -1.46 0.73
N PHE A 68 8.54 -2.32 1.59
CA PHE A 68 7.47 -3.25 1.21
C PHE A 68 6.27 -2.50 0.64
N THR A 69 5.75 -1.50 1.35
CA THR A 69 4.62 -0.67 0.89
C THR A 69 4.96 0.07 -0.41
N GLN A 70 6.15 0.68 -0.50
CA GLN A 70 6.56 1.45 -1.67
C GLN A 70 6.70 0.61 -2.94
N LYS A 71 7.09 -0.66 -2.81
CA LYS A 71 7.33 -1.57 -3.92
C LYS A 71 6.13 -2.46 -4.27
N ASN A 72 5.02 -2.35 -3.55
CA ASN A 72 3.84 -3.20 -3.72
C ASN A 72 2.86 -2.70 -4.79
N PHE A 73 3.37 -1.96 -5.78
CA PHE A 73 2.61 -1.50 -6.94
C PHE A 73 3.10 -2.19 -8.19
N PHE A 74 2.16 -2.66 -8.99
CA PHE A 74 2.41 -3.45 -10.18
C PHE A 74 1.60 -2.90 -11.35
N TYR A 75 1.88 -3.40 -12.55
CA TYR A 75 1.08 -3.09 -13.72
C TYR A 75 0.99 -4.28 -14.66
N ASP A 76 -0.17 -4.42 -15.29
CA ASP A 76 -0.37 -5.30 -16.42
C ASP A 76 0.01 -4.56 -17.69
N LYS A 77 0.77 -5.26 -18.56
CA LYS A 77 1.28 -4.66 -19.78
C LYS A 77 0.23 -4.52 -20.85
N SER A 78 0.22 -3.36 -21.50
CA SER A 78 -0.45 -3.15 -22.77
C SER A 78 0.16 -4.03 -23.87
N SER A 79 -0.64 -4.42 -24.85
CA SER A 79 -0.21 -5.12 -26.05
C SER A 79 -0.69 -4.40 -27.31
N LYS A 80 -0.20 -4.81 -28.50
CA LYS A 80 -0.70 -4.29 -29.79
C LYS A 80 -2.20 -4.50 -29.99
N ARG A 81 -2.77 -5.54 -29.38
CA ARG A 81 -4.20 -5.88 -29.48
C ARG A 81 -5.04 -5.18 -28.41
N SER A 82 -4.48 -5.03 -27.24
CA SER A 82 -5.11 -4.34 -26.10
C SER A 82 -4.28 -3.13 -25.73
N LEU A 83 -4.68 -1.94 -26.16
CA LEU A 83 -4.00 -0.68 -25.87
C LEU A 83 -4.40 -0.15 -24.49
N THR A 84 -4.26 -1.01 -23.46
CA THR A 84 -4.58 -0.71 -22.08
C THR A 84 -3.46 -1.24 -21.20
N ALA A 85 -2.89 -0.41 -20.35
CA ALA A 85 -2.03 -0.81 -19.25
C ALA A 85 -2.78 -0.53 -17.93
N THR A 86 -2.80 -1.51 -17.03
CA THR A 86 -3.51 -1.39 -15.76
C THR A 86 -2.52 -1.31 -14.62
N VAL A 87 -2.67 -0.32 -13.74
CA VAL A 87 -1.83 -0.14 -12.54
C VAL A 87 -2.63 -0.53 -11.31
N PHE A 88 -2.05 -1.33 -10.44
CA PHE A 88 -2.70 -1.86 -9.24
C PHE A 88 -1.70 -2.11 -8.10
N TRP A 89 -2.20 -2.37 -6.90
CA TRP A 89 -1.41 -2.94 -5.81
C TRP A 89 -1.75 -4.42 -5.61
N ASP A 90 -0.83 -5.20 -5.05
CA ASP A 90 -1.08 -6.62 -4.75
C ASP A 90 -1.84 -6.75 -3.41
N ASP A 91 -3.14 -7.03 -3.49
CA ASP A 91 -4.01 -7.20 -2.32
C ASP A 91 -3.61 -8.39 -1.43
N ARG A 92 -2.95 -9.42 -1.98
CA ARG A 92 -2.49 -10.58 -1.20
C ARG A 92 -1.44 -10.20 -0.17
N ASN A 93 -0.59 -9.25 -0.52
CA ASN A 93 0.50 -8.77 0.32
C ASN A 93 0.15 -7.49 1.08
N ALA A 94 -0.79 -6.70 0.57
CA ALA A 94 -1.13 -5.38 1.10
C ALA A 94 -2.64 -5.13 1.16
N ASP A 95 -3.38 -6.06 1.76
CA ASP A 95 -4.83 -5.94 1.98
C ASP A 95 -5.22 -4.64 2.70
N TYR A 96 -4.30 -4.07 3.49
CA TYR A 96 -4.49 -2.78 4.15
C TYR A 96 -4.57 -1.59 3.17
N MET A 97 -4.02 -1.71 1.95
CA MET A 97 -4.05 -0.63 0.96
C MET A 97 -5.48 -0.29 0.55
N GLY A 98 -6.36 -1.27 0.44
CA GLY A 98 -7.79 -1.03 0.20
C GLY A 98 -8.41 -0.08 1.22
N PHE A 99 -8.11 -0.27 2.51
CA PHE A 99 -8.57 0.64 3.58
C PHE A 99 -7.91 2.01 3.51
N MET A 100 -6.66 2.10 3.07
CA MET A 100 -5.96 3.38 2.92
C MET A 100 -6.48 4.20 1.74
N VAL A 101 -6.91 3.55 0.66
CA VAL A 101 -7.46 4.20 -0.54
C VAL A 101 -8.94 4.51 -0.40
N ASN A 102 -9.73 3.52 0.01
CA ASN A 102 -11.20 3.59 0.00
C ASN A 102 -11.79 3.90 1.39
N GLY A 103 -11.00 3.76 2.45
CA GLY A 103 -11.51 3.75 3.82
C GLY A 103 -12.30 2.47 4.13
N GLY A 104 -13.12 2.53 5.15
CA GLY A 104 -14.00 1.42 5.53
C GLY A 104 -13.71 0.84 6.90
N THR A 105 -14.40 -0.24 7.24
CA THR A 105 -14.26 -0.92 8.52
C THR A 105 -13.48 -2.23 8.34
N ARG A 106 -12.36 -2.33 9.06
CA ARG A 106 -11.57 -3.56 9.11
C ARG A 106 -12.02 -4.41 10.28
N PHE A 107 -12.34 -5.66 10.02
CA PHE A 107 -12.61 -6.67 11.03
C PHE A 107 -11.36 -7.53 11.29
N PRO A 108 -11.21 -8.09 12.50
CA PRO A 108 -10.08 -8.96 12.81
C PRO A 108 -10.16 -10.27 12.03
N LYS A 109 -9.02 -10.73 11.52
CA LYS A 109 -8.91 -12.09 10.93
C LYS A 109 -8.99 -13.21 11.98
N LYS A 110 -8.76 -12.88 13.26
CA LYS A 110 -8.89 -13.75 14.44
C LYS A 110 -9.83 -13.06 15.43
N ARG A 111 -9.64 -13.30 16.73
CA ARG A 111 -10.53 -12.82 17.80
C ARG A 111 -10.66 -11.31 17.89
N ALA A 112 -9.57 -10.56 17.76
CA ALA A 112 -9.57 -9.11 17.90
C ALA A 112 -8.39 -8.45 17.19
N ILE A 113 -8.53 -7.17 16.84
CA ILE A 113 -7.44 -6.30 16.41
C ILE A 113 -6.69 -5.85 17.67
N LYS A 114 -5.39 -6.07 17.72
CA LYS A 114 -4.54 -5.70 18.86
C LYS A 114 -3.94 -4.32 18.60
N VAL A 115 -4.46 -3.31 19.30
CA VAL A 115 -4.05 -1.91 19.15
C VAL A 115 -3.04 -1.56 20.23
N PRO A 116 -1.84 -1.05 19.86
CA PRO A 116 -0.86 -0.59 20.83
C PRO A 116 -1.40 0.54 21.71
N THR A 117 -1.07 0.52 23.00
CA THR A 117 -1.37 1.61 23.94
C THR A 117 -0.11 2.46 24.20
N MET A 118 -0.22 3.50 25.00
CA MET A 118 0.94 4.31 25.41
C MET A 118 2.03 3.50 26.13
N HIS A 119 1.68 2.37 26.72
CA HIS A 119 2.62 1.51 27.46
C HIS A 119 3.31 0.46 26.58
N SER A 120 2.99 0.40 25.29
CA SER A 120 3.56 -0.58 24.34
C SER A 120 4.95 -0.21 23.81
N LYS A 121 5.43 1.01 24.04
CA LYS A 121 6.55 1.64 23.33
C LYS A 121 7.76 0.74 23.09
N ARG A 122 8.17 -0.04 24.10
CA ARG A 122 9.32 -0.97 24.03
C ARG A 122 9.06 -2.20 23.14
N TYR A 123 7.81 -2.53 22.88
CA TYR A 123 7.39 -3.68 22.09
C TYR A 123 7.09 -3.32 20.62
N LEU A 124 7.19 -2.03 20.29
CA LEU A 124 6.91 -1.53 18.96
C LEU A 124 8.18 -1.43 18.12
N ASN A 125 7.99 -1.60 16.81
CA ASN A 125 8.99 -1.25 15.82
C ASN A 125 8.99 0.27 15.57
N SER A 126 9.88 0.72 14.71
CA SER A 126 9.99 2.15 14.37
C SER A 126 8.75 2.73 13.66
N PHE A 127 7.82 1.90 13.20
CA PHE A 127 6.58 2.30 12.54
C PHE A 127 5.37 2.27 13.49
N GLY A 128 5.58 2.04 14.78
CA GLY A 128 4.50 2.02 15.78
C GLY A 128 3.68 0.72 15.81
N ASN A 129 4.09 -0.30 15.07
CA ASN A 129 3.47 -1.63 15.10
C ASN A 129 4.20 -2.53 16.09
N PHE A 130 3.51 -3.53 16.66
CA PHE A 130 4.18 -4.56 17.44
C PHE A 130 5.28 -5.23 16.61
N LYS A 131 6.43 -5.49 17.23
CA LYS A 131 7.51 -6.28 16.64
C LYS A 131 7.00 -7.70 16.36
N ASP A 132 7.57 -8.36 15.36
CA ASP A 132 7.23 -9.75 15.06
C ASP A 132 7.43 -10.63 16.29
N GLY A 133 6.45 -11.50 16.57
CA GLY A 133 6.45 -12.38 17.73
C GLY A 133 6.21 -11.71 19.09
N ALA A 134 6.19 -10.38 19.20
CA ALA A 134 6.05 -9.70 20.49
C ALA A 134 4.73 -10.03 21.22
N ILE A 135 3.64 -10.17 20.49
CA ILE A 135 2.34 -10.52 21.06
C ILE A 135 2.37 -11.96 21.59
N ASP A 136 2.95 -12.88 20.83
CA ASP A 136 3.00 -14.30 21.22
C ASP A 136 3.93 -14.49 22.45
N ALA A 137 5.06 -13.79 22.48
CA ALA A 137 5.95 -13.75 23.63
C ALA A 137 5.25 -13.21 24.89
N MET A 138 4.44 -12.15 24.77
CA MET A 138 3.63 -11.63 25.89
C MET A 138 2.60 -12.65 26.39
N LEU A 139 1.94 -13.38 25.48
CA LEU A 139 0.91 -14.35 25.83
C LEU A 139 1.51 -15.64 26.44
N GLN A 140 2.76 -15.96 26.14
CA GLN A 140 3.52 -17.08 26.72
C GLN A 140 4.01 -16.76 28.14
N ASP A 141 4.48 -15.55 28.37
CA ASP A 141 4.95 -15.12 29.71
C ASP A 141 3.78 -14.74 30.63
N LYS A 142 3.10 -15.78 31.15
CA LYS A 142 1.94 -15.64 32.05
C LYS A 142 2.29 -15.03 33.42
N SER A 143 3.58 -15.03 33.81
CA SER A 143 4.04 -14.43 35.06
C SER A 143 3.90 -12.91 34.99
N LYS A 144 4.25 -12.34 33.85
CA LYS A 144 4.31 -10.89 33.63
C LYS A 144 3.08 -10.34 32.92
N PHE A 145 2.46 -11.12 32.05
CA PHE A 145 1.33 -10.67 31.25
C PHE A 145 0.09 -11.54 31.49
N PHE A 146 -1.06 -10.97 31.21
CA PHE A 146 -2.32 -11.71 31.07
C PHE A 146 -3.20 -11.06 30.00
N SER A 147 -4.09 -11.88 29.42
CA SER A 147 -5.03 -11.44 28.41
C SER A 147 -6.45 -11.50 28.99
N GLY A 148 -7.22 -10.46 28.75
CA GLY A 148 -8.61 -10.36 29.19
C GLY A 148 -8.94 -9.02 29.81
N THR A 149 -9.99 -9.01 30.65
CA THR A 149 -10.44 -7.85 31.41
C THR A 149 -10.04 -8.04 32.87
N PRO A 150 -9.30 -7.11 33.48
CA PRO A 150 -8.96 -7.18 34.90
C PRO A 150 -10.23 -7.14 35.77
N ASN A 151 -10.19 -7.80 36.93
CA ASN A 151 -11.25 -7.73 37.91
C ASN A 151 -11.50 -6.30 38.35
N GLY A 152 -12.77 -5.87 38.38
CA GLY A 152 -13.16 -4.51 38.71
C GLY A 152 -12.99 -3.48 37.58
N ALA A 153 -12.49 -3.85 36.42
CA ALA A 153 -12.40 -2.97 35.27
C ALA A 153 -13.71 -2.94 34.45
N LYS A 154 -13.96 -1.82 33.76
CA LYS A 154 -15.11 -1.70 32.85
C LYS A 154 -15.04 -2.73 31.72
N LYS A 155 -16.18 -3.24 31.23
CA LYS A 155 -16.26 -4.25 30.13
C LYS A 155 -15.47 -3.88 28.87
N GLN A 156 -15.20 -2.60 28.64
CA GLN A 156 -14.47 -2.10 27.47
C GLN A 156 -12.93 -2.21 27.59
N SER A 157 -12.43 -2.76 28.71
CA SER A 157 -10.99 -2.84 29.00
C SER A 157 -10.39 -4.21 28.65
N GLU A 158 -10.89 -4.89 27.63
CA GLU A 158 -10.31 -6.16 27.18
C GLU A 158 -9.00 -5.91 26.42
N GLY A 159 -7.94 -6.65 26.80
CA GLY A 159 -6.63 -6.47 26.19
C GLY A 159 -5.54 -7.34 26.77
N ILE A 160 -4.30 -7.03 26.44
CA ILE A 160 -3.10 -7.62 27.04
C ILE A 160 -2.58 -6.65 28.09
N TRP A 161 -2.45 -7.14 29.30
CA TRP A 161 -2.03 -6.39 30.47
C TRP A 161 -0.67 -6.86 30.97
N GLU A 162 0.15 -5.92 31.36
CA GLU A 162 1.44 -6.17 32.00
C GLU A 162 1.37 -5.89 33.50
N ARG A 163 1.86 -6.83 34.30
CA ARG A 163 2.10 -6.63 35.73
C ARG A 163 3.43 -5.92 35.90
N TYR A 164 3.46 -4.86 36.68
CA TYR A 164 4.68 -4.10 36.93
C TYR A 164 4.78 -3.62 38.37
N GLY A 165 6.00 -3.26 38.78
CA GLY A 165 6.27 -2.84 40.14
C GLY A 165 6.40 -4.03 41.11
N ARG A 166 6.76 -3.71 42.38
CA ARG A 166 6.82 -4.72 43.43
C ARG A 166 5.43 -5.06 43.93
N SER A 167 5.17 -6.34 44.21
CA SER A 167 3.99 -6.78 44.94
C SER A 167 4.02 -6.23 46.35
N THR A 168 2.93 -5.65 46.82
CA THR A 168 2.81 -5.16 48.20
C THR A 168 1.98 -6.14 49.02
N LYS A 169 2.22 -6.18 50.36
CA LYS A 169 1.45 -7.07 51.26
C LYS A 169 -0.07 -6.81 51.28
N ARG A 170 -0.51 -5.59 50.88
CA ARG A 170 -1.91 -5.15 50.89
C ARG A 170 -2.56 -5.05 49.53
N GLY A 171 -1.80 -5.22 48.44
CA GLY A 171 -2.33 -5.16 47.09
C GLY A 171 -1.32 -5.75 46.11
N GLY A 172 -1.74 -6.53 45.15
CA GLY A 172 -0.88 -7.20 44.16
C GLY A 172 -0.02 -6.20 43.36
N GLN A 173 0.62 -6.70 42.33
CA GLN A 173 1.36 -5.86 41.39
C GLN A 173 0.42 -4.88 40.67
N LYS A 174 0.93 -3.69 40.37
CA LYS A 174 0.25 -2.74 39.48
C LYS A 174 0.13 -3.35 38.08
N ILE A 175 -0.93 -3.01 37.39
CA ILE A 175 -1.16 -3.47 36.00
C ILE A 175 -1.27 -2.28 35.05
N ARG A 176 -0.86 -2.49 33.81
CA ARG A 176 -1.05 -1.52 32.72
C ARG A 176 -1.38 -2.23 31.42
N MET A 177 -2.28 -1.65 30.65
CA MET A 177 -2.66 -2.20 29.35
C MET A 177 -1.55 -1.93 28.33
N VAL A 178 -1.06 -3.00 27.69
CA VAL A 178 -0.04 -2.93 26.65
C VAL A 178 -0.71 -3.00 25.26
N ALA A 179 -1.73 -3.84 25.09
CA ALA A 179 -2.49 -3.91 23.85
C ALA A 179 -3.98 -3.90 24.17
N ALA A 180 -4.73 -3.02 23.54
CA ALA A 180 -6.18 -3.02 23.61
C ALA A 180 -6.76 -3.95 22.53
N TYR A 181 -7.81 -4.71 22.85
CA TYR A 181 -8.56 -5.52 21.91
C TYR A 181 -9.70 -4.72 21.32
N GLN A 182 -9.72 -4.59 19.99
CA GLN A 182 -10.78 -3.92 19.25
C GLN A 182 -11.52 -4.93 18.38
N LYS A 183 -12.85 -4.84 18.35
CA LYS A 183 -13.71 -5.67 17.49
C LYS A 183 -13.67 -5.25 16.04
N ASP A 184 -13.42 -3.97 15.81
CA ASP A 184 -13.27 -3.39 14.48
C ASP A 184 -12.32 -2.18 14.52
N ALA A 185 -11.89 -1.74 13.33
CA ALA A 185 -11.14 -0.49 13.18
C ALA A 185 -11.67 0.26 11.96
N LYS A 186 -12.15 1.49 12.17
CA LYS A 186 -12.64 2.36 11.09
C LYS A 186 -11.50 3.19 10.52
N TYR A 187 -11.34 3.13 9.21
CA TYR A 187 -10.32 3.85 8.46
C TYR A 187 -10.97 4.92 7.60
N ARG A 188 -10.34 6.09 7.55
CA ARG A 188 -10.66 7.13 6.55
C ARG A 188 -9.70 7.00 5.38
N PRO A 189 -10.13 7.34 4.14
CA PRO A 189 -9.22 7.38 3.00
C PRO A 189 -8.05 8.33 3.28
N LEU A 190 -6.82 7.81 3.20
CA LEU A 190 -5.59 8.59 3.43
C LEU A 190 -4.75 8.72 2.17
N PHE A 191 -4.86 7.76 1.27
CA PHE A 191 -4.01 7.67 0.09
C PHE A 191 -4.83 7.85 -1.19
N PRO A 192 -4.78 9.02 -1.84
CA PRO A 192 -5.57 9.32 -3.02
C PRO A 192 -4.93 8.70 -4.28
N PHE A 193 -4.92 7.37 -4.38
CA PHE A 193 -4.28 6.60 -5.45
C PHE A 193 -4.71 7.07 -6.85
N GLY A 194 -6.02 7.22 -7.09
CA GLY A 194 -6.55 7.70 -8.36
C GLY A 194 -6.01 9.08 -8.75
N LYS A 195 -6.12 10.05 -7.84
CA LYS A 195 -5.63 11.43 -8.10
C LYS A 195 -4.13 11.50 -8.37
N ILE A 196 -3.32 10.69 -7.68
CA ILE A 196 -1.86 10.65 -7.90
C ILE A 196 -1.57 10.12 -9.31
N THR A 197 -2.24 9.06 -9.72
CA THR A 197 -2.07 8.44 -11.03
C THR A 197 -2.54 9.35 -12.14
N GLU A 198 -3.73 9.93 -12.02
CA GLU A 198 -4.29 10.90 -12.96
C GLU A 198 -3.38 12.12 -13.11
N SER A 199 -2.99 12.75 -11.99
CA SER A 199 -2.11 13.92 -12.01
C SER A 199 -0.78 13.62 -12.71
N TYR A 200 -0.22 12.42 -12.51
CA TYR A 200 0.99 12.03 -13.22
C TYR A 200 0.74 11.88 -14.72
N VAL A 201 -0.31 11.16 -15.13
CA VAL A 201 -0.65 10.98 -16.54
C VAL A 201 -0.89 12.32 -17.22
N PHE A 202 -1.64 13.23 -16.59
CA PHE A 202 -1.85 14.59 -17.11
C PHE A 202 -0.55 15.39 -17.23
N SER A 203 0.34 15.28 -16.25
CA SER A 203 1.65 15.96 -16.31
C SER A 203 2.53 15.44 -17.45
N GLN A 204 2.29 14.22 -17.93
CA GLN A 204 3.01 13.61 -19.04
C GLN A 204 2.37 13.90 -20.41
N LYS A 205 1.36 14.78 -20.52
CA LYS A 205 0.66 15.05 -21.78
C LYS A 205 1.63 15.39 -22.92
N HIS A 206 2.54 16.34 -22.71
CA HIS A 206 3.60 16.66 -23.69
C HIS A 206 4.67 15.58 -23.79
N GLY A 207 5.08 15.00 -22.66
CA GLY A 207 6.06 13.90 -22.65
C GLY A 207 5.54 12.58 -23.23
N PHE A 208 4.21 12.41 -23.36
CA PHE A 208 3.61 11.27 -24.07
C PHE A 208 3.98 11.28 -25.55
N GLU A 209 3.87 12.43 -26.20
CA GLU A 209 4.21 12.60 -27.63
C GLU A 209 5.68 12.25 -27.88
N ASP A 210 6.59 12.77 -27.09
CA ASP A 210 8.02 12.48 -27.20
C ASP A 210 8.32 10.99 -27.02
N LYS A 211 7.74 10.37 -26.01
CA LYS A 211 7.88 8.93 -25.77
C LYS A 211 7.30 8.11 -26.93
N PHE A 212 6.13 8.49 -27.41
CA PHE A 212 5.45 7.85 -28.54
C PHE A 212 6.31 7.95 -29.82
N ILE A 213 6.78 9.15 -30.18
CA ILE A 213 7.63 9.38 -31.35
C ILE A 213 8.91 8.56 -31.24
N LYS A 214 9.54 8.52 -30.06
CA LYS A 214 10.72 7.69 -29.81
C LYS A 214 10.47 6.21 -30.09
N HIS A 215 9.35 5.66 -29.56
CA HIS A 215 8.99 4.26 -29.78
C HIS A 215 8.57 4.00 -31.21
N LEU A 216 7.91 4.93 -31.87
CA LEU A 216 7.52 4.83 -33.29
C LEU A 216 8.76 4.80 -34.20
N ARG A 217 9.70 5.73 -34.01
CA ARG A 217 10.97 5.73 -34.77
C ARG A 217 11.72 4.41 -34.62
N LYS A 218 11.80 3.87 -33.39
CA LYS A 218 12.42 2.57 -33.14
C LYS A 218 11.69 1.43 -33.87
N ALA A 219 10.35 1.44 -33.86
CA ALA A 219 9.56 0.42 -34.54
C ALA A 219 9.67 0.50 -36.06
N MET A 220 9.89 1.69 -36.63
CA MET A 220 10.11 1.89 -38.06
C MET A 220 11.52 1.50 -38.52
N ALA A 221 12.51 1.64 -37.63
CA ALA A 221 13.90 1.25 -37.95
C ALA A 221 14.13 -0.27 -37.91
N ASP A 222 13.29 -1.02 -37.16
CA ASP A 222 13.35 -2.50 -37.07
C ASP A 222 11.96 -3.09 -37.35
N PRO A 223 11.53 -3.19 -38.63
CA PRO A 223 10.18 -3.62 -38.99
C PRO A 223 10.03 -5.15 -38.96
N LYS A 224 10.17 -5.79 -37.81
CA LYS A 224 9.88 -7.23 -37.61
C LYS A 224 8.38 -7.55 -37.70
#